data_4c9d5b59f74aac2c3b8459c3d14f5e23
#
_entry.id   4c9d5b59f74aac2c3b8459c3d14f5e23
#
_cell.length_a   1.000
_cell.length_b   1.000
_cell.length_c   1.000
_cell.angle_alpha   90.00
_cell.angle_beta   90.00
_cell.angle_gamma   90.00
#
_symmetry.space_group_name_H-M   'P 1'
#
loop_
_entity.id
_entity.type
_entity.pdbx_description
1 polymer ?
#
loop_
_entity_poly.entity_id
_entity_poly.type
_entity_poly.pdbx_seq_one_letter_code
_entity_poly.pdbx_strand_id
1 'polypeptide(L)'
;MIMTTTASIVTVTLNPAIDQTVFVDQLVPSSVHRVSDSQRQAGGKGVNVATMLALGGAAEVVVSGFLGEDNAAIFEQDFSAHGRRDAFLRVSGETRTGIK
;
A
#
# COMPACT_ATOMS: atom_id res chain seq x y z
N MET A 1 32.48 -10.09 22.53
CA MET A 1 31.05 -9.80 22.42
C MET A 1 30.74 -9.22 21.04
N ILE A 2 29.85 -9.85 20.34
CA ILE A 2 29.46 -9.36 19.03
C ILE A 2 28.22 -8.48 19.21
N MET A 3 28.34 -7.21 18.82
CA MET A 3 27.19 -6.32 18.78
C MET A 3 26.56 -6.38 17.41
N THR A 4 25.32 -6.88 17.35
CA THR A 4 24.53 -6.83 16.12
C THR A 4 23.72 -5.54 16.11
N THR A 5 23.94 -4.70 15.10
CA THR A 5 23.12 -3.52 14.87
C THR A 5 22.05 -3.90 13.85
N THR A 6 20.79 -3.82 14.26
CA THR A 6 19.68 -3.99 13.34
C THR A 6 19.38 -2.65 12.69
N ALA A 7 19.54 -2.56 11.38
CA ALA A 7 19.20 -1.36 10.64
C ALA A 7 17.69 -1.32 10.41
N SER A 8 17.08 -0.19 10.76
CA SER A 8 15.70 0.11 10.44
C SER A 8 15.64 0.90 9.14
N ILE A 9 14.73 0.54 8.27
CA ILE A 9 14.46 1.26 7.04
C ILE A 9 13.09 1.90 7.17
N VAL A 10 13.03 3.20 6.91
CA VAL A 10 11.78 3.95 6.93
C VAL A 10 11.48 4.41 5.51
N THR A 11 10.30 4.07 5.01
CA THR A 11 9.80 4.64 3.76
C THR A 11 8.75 5.69 4.07
N VAL A 12 8.78 6.80 3.34
CA VAL A 12 7.82 7.89 3.50
C VAL A 12 7.00 8.00 2.23
N THR A 13 5.70 7.81 2.35
CA THR A 13 4.77 7.93 1.24
C THR A 13 3.82 9.10 1.50
N LEU A 14 4.06 10.22 0.83
CA LEU A 14 3.26 11.43 1.02
C LEU A 14 1.95 11.40 0.22
N ASN A 15 1.89 10.56 -0.80
CA ASN A 15 0.70 10.43 -1.66
C ASN A 15 0.39 8.95 -1.90
N PRO A 16 -0.03 8.21 -0.86
CA PRO A 16 -0.44 6.82 -1.03
C PRO A 16 -1.70 6.72 -1.89
N ALA A 17 -1.96 5.53 -2.36
CA ALA A 17 -3.16 5.25 -3.15
C ALA A 17 -3.67 3.85 -2.88
N ILE A 18 -4.97 3.68 -2.96
CA ILE A 18 -5.55 2.36 -3.13
C ILE A 18 -5.57 2.07 -4.61
N ASP A 19 -4.90 1.02 -5.03
CA ASP A 19 -4.90 0.56 -6.42
C ASP A 19 -6.05 -0.43 -6.60
N GLN A 20 -7.05 -0.02 -7.36
CA GLN A 20 -8.19 -0.86 -7.69
C GLN A 20 -8.08 -1.31 -9.14
N THR A 21 -7.89 -2.61 -9.34
CA THR A 21 -7.86 -3.22 -10.67
C THR A 21 -9.23 -3.82 -10.94
N VAL A 22 -9.82 -3.43 -12.06
CA VAL A 22 -11.10 -3.98 -12.51
C VAL A 22 -10.86 -4.87 -13.73
N PHE A 23 -11.61 -5.95 -13.82
CA PHE A 23 -11.48 -6.92 -14.90
C PHE A 23 -12.75 -6.90 -15.74
N VAL A 24 -12.58 -6.84 -17.04
CA VAL A 24 -13.66 -6.91 -18.02
C VAL A 24 -13.35 -7.99 -19.02
N ASP A 25 -14.39 -8.60 -19.62
CA ASP A 25 -14.19 -9.70 -20.57
C ASP A 25 -13.49 -9.22 -21.84
N GLN A 26 -13.90 -8.07 -22.34
CA GLN A 26 -13.32 -7.48 -23.53
C GLN A 26 -13.38 -5.96 -23.46
N LEU A 27 -12.24 -5.31 -23.67
CA LEU A 27 -12.17 -3.86 -23.71
C LEU A 27 -12.58 -3.36 -25.10
N VAL A 28 -13.72 -2.69 -25.16
CA VAL A 28 -14.24 -2.10 -26.39
C VAL A 28 -14.33 -0.57 -26.21
N PRO A 29 -13.57 0.21 -26.98
CA PRO A 29 -13.61 1.68 -26.85
C PRO A 29 -15.01 2.23 -27.03
N SER A 30 -15.31 3.31 -26.30
CA SER A 30 -16.60 4.03 -26.36
C SER A 30 -17.83 3.20 -25.98
N SER A 31 -17.65 2.13 -25.22
CA SER A 31 -18.75 1.34 -24.69
C SER A 31 -18.73 1.27 -23.16
N VAL A 32 -19.87 0.90 -22.60
CA VAL A 32 -20.00 0.64 -21.17
C VAL A 32 -19.62 -0.81 -20.91
N HIS A 33 -18.76 -1.04 -19.92
CA HIS A 33 -18.31 -2.36 -19.56
C HIS A 33 -18.85 -2.75 -18.19
N ARG A 34 -19.26 -4.02 -18.08
CA ARG A 34 -19.56 -4.62 -16.79
C ARG A 34 -18.28 -5.25 -16.23
N VAL A 35 -17.99 -4.91 -14.98
CA VAL A 35 -16.82 -5.44 -14.26
C VAL A 35 -17.15 -6.86 -13.82
N SER A 36 -16.34 -7.83 -14.25
CA SER A 36 -16.48 -9.23 -13.83
C SER A 36 -15.86 -9.48 -12.46
N ASP A 37 -14.81 -8.76 -12.12
CA ASP A 37 -14.11 -8.88 -10.84
C ASP A 37 -13.32 -7.60 -10.58
N SER A 38 -12.97 -7.37 -9.32
CA SER A 38 -12.08 -6.28 -8.96
C SER A 38 -11.19 -6.66 -7.79
N GLN A 39 -10.00 -6.08 -7.76
CA GLN A 39 -9.03 -6.26 -6.68
C GLN A 39 -8.56 -4.89 -6.20
N ARG A 40 -8.36 -4.77 -4.90
CA ARG A 40 -7.87 -3.56 -4.26
C ARG A 40 -6.60 -3.86 -3.51
N GLN A 41 -5.60 -2.99 -3.67
CA GLN A 41 -4.30 -3.14 -3.02
C GLN A 41 -3.84 -1.81 -2.45
N ALA A 42 -3.15 -1.88 -1.32
CA ALA A 42 -2.43 -0.74 -0.79
C ALA A 42 -1.28 -0.39 -1.73
N GLY A 43 -1.17 0.87 -2.10
CA GLY A 43 -0.18 1.32 -3.07
C GLY A 43 0.44 2.66 -2.70
N GLY A 44 1.26 3.13 -3.60
CA GLY A 44 2.12 4.30 -3.44
C GLY A 44 3.58 3.87 -3.51
N LYS A 45 4.44 4.76 -3.99
CA LYS A 45 5.84 4.40 -4.26
C LYS A 45 6.56 3.90 -3.02
N GLY A 46 6.45 4.62 -1.91
CA GLY A 46 7.10 4.23 -0.66
C GLY A 46 6.55 2.92 -0.09
N VAL A 47 5.24 2.71 -0.19
CA VAL A 47 4.60 1.47 0.23
C VAL A 47 5.11 0.30 -0.60
N ASN A 48 5.24 0.49 -1.92
CA ASN A 48 5.76 -0.56 -2.81
C ASN A 48 7.23 -0.88 -2.52
N VAL A 49 8.04 0.13 -2.26
CA VAL A 49 9.45 -0.06 -1.86
C VAL A 49 9.51 -0.84 -0.55
N ALA A 50 8.70 -0.48 0.43
CA ALA A 50 8.66 -1.19 1.71
C ALA A 50 8.28 -2.66 1.54
N THR A 51 7.34 -2.96 0.67
CA THR A 51 6.95 -4.33 0.33
C THR A 51 8.13 -5.12 -0.22
N MET A 52 8.85 -4.54 -1.17
CA MET A 52 10.01 -5.20 -1.78
C MET A 52 11.14 -5.42 -0.77
N LEU A 53 11.39 -4.45 0.10
CA LEU A 53 12.39 -4.58 1.14
C LEU A 53 12.02 -5.69 2.14
N ALA A 54 10.77 -5.76 2.55
CA ALA A 54 10.31 -6.82 3.45
C ALA A 54 10.42 -8.20 2.81
N LEU A 55 10.06 -8.34 1.54
CA LEU A 55 10.20 -9.58 0.78
C LEU A 55 11.68 -9.96 0.59
N GLY A 56 12.57 -8.98 0.50
CA GLY A 56 14.00 -9.19 0.40
C GLY A 56 14.71 -9.52 1.70
N GLY A 57 13.97 -9.66 2.79
CA GLY A 57 14.52 -10.05 4.09
C GLY A 57 15.04 -8.93 4.95
N ALA A 58 14.65 -7.68 4.70
CA ALA A 58 15.02 -6.56 5.56
C ALA A 58 14.51 -6.80 6.99
N ALA A 59 15.36 -6.53 7.99
CA ALA A 59 15.07 -6.88 9.39
C ALA A 59 13.92 -6.07 9.98
N GLU A 60 13.86 -4.79 9.67
CA GLU A 60 12.78 -3.91 10.11
C GLU A 60 12.44 -2.90 9.02
N VAL A 61 11.19 -2.85 8.66
CA VAL A 61 10.68 -1.87 7.70
C VAL A 61 9.54 -1.09 8.34
N VAL A 62 9.71 0.22 8.42
CA VAL A 62 8.71 1.14 8.95
C VAL A 62 8.14 1.93 7.79
N VAL A 63 6.83 1.99 7.71
CA VAL A 63 6.11 2.76 6.68
C VAL A 63 5.52 4.00 7.32
N SER A 64 5.70 5.16 6.69
CA SER A 64 5.20 6.43 7.20
C SER A 64 4.71 7.32 6.06
N GLY A 65 4.03 8.36 6.41
CA GLY A 65 3.41 9.33 5.50
C GLY A 65 2.04 9.73 6.01
N PHE A 66 1.12 9.98 5.08
CA PHE A 66 -0.25 10.36 5.41
C PHE A 66 -1.24 9.34 4.86
N LEU A 67 -2.18 8.89 5.69
CA LEU A 67 -3.31 8.05 5.26
C LEU A 67 -4.61 8.72 5.65
N GLY A 68 -5.59 8.67 4.74
CA GLY A 68 -6.95 9.04 5.09
C GLY A 68 -7.52 8.03 6.10
N GLU A 69 -8.07 8.52 7.18
CA GLU A 69 -8.59 7.66 8.25
C GLU A 69 -9.82 6.85 7.83
N ASP A 70 -10.59 7.34 6.86
CA ASP A 70 -11.88 6.73 6.49
C ASP A 70 -11.71 5.41 5.72
N ASN A 71 -10.59 5.21 5.06
CA ASN A 71 -10.31 3.99 4.29
C ASN A 71 -8.92 3.40 4.55
N ALA A 72 -8.41 3.60 5.76
CA ALA A 72 -7.08 3.12 6.14
C ALA A 72 -6.99 1.60 6.31
N ALA A 73 -8.11 0.91 6.48
CA ALA A 73 -8.12 -0.51 6.85
C ALA A 73 -7.34 -1.41 5.87
N ILE A 74 -7.42 -1.15 4.58
CA ILE A 74 -6.70 -1.96 3.58
C ILE A 74 -5.17 -1.84 3.76
N PHE A 75 -4.68 -0.65 4.13
CA PHE A 75 -3.25 -0.44 4.43
C PHE A 75 -2.86 -1.14 5.72
N GLU A 76 -3.67 -1.00 6.76
CA GLU A 76 -3.41 -1.59 8.07
C GLU A 76 -3.33 -3.11 7.98
N GLN A 77 -4.25 -3.73 7.26
CA GLN A 77 -4.25 -5.18 7.03
C GLN A 77 -3.03 -5.63 6.24
N ASP A 78 -2.65 -4.89 5.22
CA ASP A 78 -1.49 -5.21 4.39
C ASP A 78 -0.19 -5.12 5.19
N PHE A 79 -0.01 -4.07 5.98
CA PHE A 79 1.17 -3.91 6.81
C PHE A 79 1.27 -4.99 7.88
N SER A 80 0.17 -5.32 8.53
CA SER A 80 0.10 -6.35 9.55
C SER A 80 0.41 -7.73 8.96
N ALA A 81 -0.14 -8.04 7.79
CA ALA A 81 0.04 -9.33 7.14
C ALA A 81 1.50 -9.58 6.73
N HIS A 82 2.26 -8.53 6.43
CA HIS A 82 3.63 -8.63 5.94
C HIS A 82 4.69 -8.09 6.90
N GLY A 83 4.33 -7.88 8.15
CA GLY A 83 5.29 -7.52 9.20
C GLY A 83 5.91 -6.14 9.04
N ARG A 84 5.24 -5.21 8.38
CA ARG A 84 5.69 -3.82 8.28
C ARG A 84 5.08 -3.00 9.41
N ARG A 85 5.91 -2.17 10.02
CA ARG A 85 5.47 -1.31 11.13
C ARG A 85 4.79 -0.06 10.58
N ASP A 86 3.54 0.16 10.99
CA ASP A 86 2.74 1.30 10.56
C ASP A 86 3.05 2.53 11.45
N ALA A 87 3.66 3.53 10.85
CA ALA A 87 3.91 4.83 11.46
C ALA A 87 3.28 5.97 10.63
N PHE A 88 2.27 5.66 9.83
CA PHE A 88 1.52 6.67 9.09
C PHE A 88 0.74 7.57 10.02
N LEU A 89 0.70 8.86 9.68
CA LEU A 89 -0.20 9.80 10.32
C LEU A 89 -1.59 9.69 9.68
N ARG A 90 -2.60 9.58 10.51
CA ARG A 90 -4.00 9.57 10.03
C ARG A 90 -4.46 11.00 9.84
N VAL A 91 -5.05 11.28 8.70
CA VAL A 91 -5.64 12.57 8.36
C VAL A 91 -7.12 12.38 8.02
N SER A 92 -7.90 13.46 8.12
CA SER A 92 -9.33 13.40 7.79
C SER A 92 -9.54 13.04 6.33
N GLY A 93 -10.56 12.22 6.07
CA GLY A 93 -10.98 11.87 4.73
C GLY A 93 -10.41 10.54 4.25
N GLU A 94 -10.41 10.36 2.96
CA GLU A 94 -10.00 9.12 2.30
C GLU A 94 -8.67 9.27 1.60
N THR A 95 -7.88 8.21 1.61
CA THR A 95 -6.77 8.06 0.67
C THR A 95 -7.35 7.86 -0.73
N ARG A 96 -6.75 8.47 -1.73
CA ARG A 96 -7.20 8.36 -3.12
C ARG A 96 -7.21 6.92 -3.62
N THR A 97 -8.12 6.64 -4.53
CA THR A 97 -8.20 5.35 -5.23
C THR A 97 -7.91 5.58 -6.71
N GLY A 98 -6.96 4.83 -7.25
CA GLY A 98 -6.72 4.77 -8.69
C GLY A 98 -7.35 3.50 -9.26
N ILE A 99 -8.14 3.65 -10.31
CA ILE A 99 -8.81 2.53 -10.99
C ILE A 99 -8.05 2.20 -12.27
N LYS A 100 -7.79 0.95 -12.44
CA LYS A 100 -7.13 0.40 -13.63
C LYS A 100 -8.00 -0.58 -14.37
#